data_4063c3cd4c1c38b6e76d2ad625925ea2
#
_entry.id   4063c3cd4c1c38b6e76d2ad625925ea2
#
_cell.length_a   1.000
_cell.length_b   1.000
_cell.length_c   1.000
_cell.angle_alpha   90.00
_cell.angle_beta   90.00
_cell.angle_gamma   90.00
#
_symmetry.space_group_name_H-M   'P 1'
#
loop_
_entity.id
_entity.type
_entity.pdbx_description
1 polymer ?
#
loop_
_entity_poly.entity_id
_entity_poly.type
_entity_poly.pdbx_seq_one_letter_code
_entity_poly.pdbx_strand_id
1 'polypeptide(L)'
;MRRTLDSVLAQSLRPAKWVIVDDGSTDETPRILADYALAHPWIEIVARPDRGQRAVGPGVIEAFYAGLDRVEPGAFPYLCKLDLDLDLPPRYFETLIERMEAEPRIGTCSGKPYIRRGGTLVSERRGDEMSVGMTKFYRSACFRQIGGFVRAVMWDAIDCHKARQLGWIAVSWDHPDLNFEHLRPMGSSQSSIYAGRRRHGFGQYYMGSDPLYFAATCVFRGLEPPYLLGGLAMMQGYLGAWLGGAARHPDADLVAFIRAYQRRALRIGRARAVAEIEAGRAAIFDPDRVV
;
A
#
# COMPACT_ATOMS: atom_id res chain seq x y z
N MET A 1 -3.06 16.44 8.44
CA MET A 1 -1.64 16.31 8.82
C MET A 1 -1.41 16.35 10.32
N ARG A 2 -1.70 17.46 11.08
CA ARG A 2 -1.44 17.51 12.56
C ARG A 2 -1.95 16.27 13.30
N ARG A 3 -3.20 15.85 13.08
CA ARG A 3 -3.74 14.62 13.69
C ARG A 3 -2.86 13.39 13.44
N THR A 4 -2.26 13.26 12.24
CA THR A 4 -1.34 12.14 11.93
C THR A 4 -0.06 12.28 12.75
N LEU A 5 0.53 13.50 12.79
CA LEU A 5 1.74 13.75 13.57
C LEU A 5 1.51 13.42 15.04
N ASP A 6 0.42 13.94 15.61
CA ASP A 6 0.06 13.73 17.02
C ASP A 6 -0.21 12.25 17.32
N SER A 7 -0.90 11.52 16.41
CA SER A 7 -1.18 10.09 16.60
C SER A 7 0.08 9.22 16.58
N VAL A 8 1.11 9.61 15.80
CA VAL A 8 2.41 8.92 15.82
C VAL A 8 3.21 9.28 17.09
N LEU A 9 3.14 10.52 17.56
CA LEU A 9 3.76 10.91 18.84
C LEU A 9 3.13 10.20 20.04
N ALA A 10 1.85 9.89 19.96
CA ALA A 10 1.08 9.21 21.02
C ALA A 10 1.20 7.68 20.99
N GLN A 11 2.00 7.11 20.07
CA GLN A 11 2.17 5.66 20.02
C GLN A 11 2.84 5.10 21.28
N SER A 12 2.36 3.96 21.78
CA SER A 12 2.97 3.20 22.88
C SER A 12 4.39 2.74 22.53
N LEU A 13 4.61 2.36 21.27
CA LEU A 13 5.91 2.08 20.69
C LEU A 13 6.18 3.04 19.53
N ARG A 14 6.98 4.08 19.79
CA ARG A 14 7.34 5.08 18.80
C ARG A 14 8.41 4.60 17.84
N PRO A 15 8.41 5.06 16.58
CA PRO A 15 9.52 4.79 15.65
C PRO A 15 10.83 5.39 16.21
N ALA A 16 11.94 4.69 16.02
CA ALA A 16 13.26 5.19 16.35
C ALA A 16 13.70 6.36 15.44
N LYS A 17 13.19 6.38 14.19
CA LYS A 17 13.40 7.45 13.23
C LYS A 17 12.15 7.63 12.38
N TRP A 18 11.74 8.85 12.11
CA TRP A 18 10.68 9.19 11.19
C TRP A 18 11.16 10.23 10.19
N VAL A 19 11.28 9.84 8.93
CA VAL A 19 11.61 10.76 7.84
C VAL A 19 10.31 11.17 7.16
N ILE A 20 10.00 12.46 7.21
CA ILE A 20 8.81 13.03 6.58
C ILE A 20 9.25 13.79 5.33
N VAL A 21 8.71 13.40 4.19
CA VAL A 21 9.01 14.05 2.91
C VAL A 21 7.92 15.05 2.57
N ASP A 22 8.27 16.30 2.51
CA ASP A 22 7.44 17.37 1.95
C ASP A 22 7.70 17.47 0.45
N ASP A 23 6.73 17.08 -0.35
CA ASP A 23 6.84 16.98 -1.80
C ASP A 23 6.43 18.30 -2.51
N GLY A 24 6.92 19.41 -1.98
CA GLY A 24 6.74 20.75 -2.54
C GLY A 24 5.46 21.46 -2.09
N SER A 25 5.11 21.37 -0.81
CA SER A 25 3.96 22.10 -0.26
C SER A 25 4.19 23.61 -0.28
N THR A 26 3.16 24.36 -0.68
CA THR A 26 3.15 25.82 -0.77
C THR A 26 2.29 26.48 0.32
N ASP A 27 1.68 25.69 1.18
CA ASP A 27 0.87 26.13 2.32
C ASP A 27 1.68 26.16 3.63
N GLU A 28 1.02 26.12 4.78
CA GLU A 28 1.68 26.10 6.10
C GLU A 28 2.40 24.78 6.44
N THR A 29 2.34 23.77 5.57
CA THR A 29 2.93 22.43 5.82
C THR A 29 4.39 22.50 6.21
N PRO A 30 5.30 23.20 5.47
CA PRO A 30 6.72 23.25 5.83
C PRO A 30 6.96 23.82 7.23
N ARG A 31 6.24 24.87 7.62
CA ARG A 31 6.35 25.49 8.94
C ARG A 31 5.92 24.52 10.05
N ILE A 32 4.77 23.86 9.84
CA ILE A 32 4.26 22.88 10.81
C ILE A 32 5.26 21.74 11.00
N LEU A 33 5.81 21.20 9.92
CA LEU A 33 6.77 20.10 9.97
C LEU A 33 8.06 20.52 10.68
N ALA A 34 8.54 21.75 10.44
CA ALA A 34 9.73 22.31 11.13
C ALA A 34 9.51 22.40 12.65
N ASP A 35 8.33 22.86 13.10
CA ASP A 35 7.98 22.95 14.52
C ASP A 35 8.04 21.56 15.18
N TYR A 36 7.52 20.50 14.52
CA TYR A 36 7.57 19.13 15.04
C TYR A 36 8.98 18.55 15.04
N ALA A 37 9.78 18.79 14.01
CA ALA A 37 11.16 18.33 13.96
C ALA A 37 12.04 18.99 15.01
N LEU A 38 11.81 20.27 15.30
CA LEU A 38 12.51 21.00 16.37
C LEU A 38 12.20 20.41 17.75
N ALA A 39 10.95 20.05 18.00
CA ALA A 39 10.50 19.47 19.27
C ALA A 39 10.90 18.00 19.44
N HIS A 40 11.13 17.27 18.34
CA HIS A 40 11.35 15.83 18.33
C HIS A 40 12.54 15.43 17.44
N PRO A 41 13.77 15.32 17.98
CA PRO A 41 15.01 15.09 17.21
C PRO A 41 15.05 13.78 16.36
N TRP A 42 14.14 12.84 16.62
CA TRP A 42 13.99 11.61 15.83
C TRP A 42 13.15 11.80 14.55
N ILE A 43 12.58 13.01 14.36
CA ILE A 43 11.86 13.41 13.14
C ILE A 43 12.81 14.18 12.23
N GLU A 44 13.01 13.71 11.02
CA GLU A 44 13.80 14.38 9.97
C GLU A 44 12.86 14.82 8.84
N ILE A 45 13.01 16.06 8.38
CA ILE A 45 12.22 16.59 7.25
C ILE A 45 13.08 16.63 6.00
N VAL A 46 12.55 16.10 4.91
CA VAL A 46 13.13 16.17 3.57
C VAL A 46 12.23 17.00 2.69
N ALA A 47 12.64 18.21 2.36
CA ALA A 47 11.93 19.07 1.40
C ALA A 47 12.31 18.71 -0.03
N ARG A 48 11.33 18.60 -0.91
CA ARG A 48 11.51 18.43 -2.35
C ARG A 48 10.94 19.64 -3.10
N PRO A 49 11.49 19.98 -4.26
CA PRO A 49 10.92 21.06 -5.08
C PRO A 49 9.51 20.68 -5.55
N ASP A 50 8.63 21.68 -5.64
CA ASP A 50 7.31 21.50 -6.25
C ASP A 50 7.47 21.08 -7.71
N ARG A 51 6.82 19.99 -8.07
CA ARG A 51 6.82 19.46 -9.45
C ARG A 51 5.78 20.12 -10.36
N GLY A 52 5.00 21.07 -9.82
CA GLY A 52 3.92 21.74 -10.53
C GLY A 52 2.74 20.85 -10.90
N GLN A 53 2.80 19.56 -10.60
CA GLN A 53 1.73 18.61 -10.85
C GLN A 53 1.69 17.47 -9.85
N ARG A 54 0.50 17.00 -9.52
CA ARG A 54 0.30 15.87 -8.62
C ARG A 54 0.49 14.54 -9.37
N ALA A 55 1.51 13.78 -9.01
CA ALA A 55 1.81 12.47 -9.60
C ALA A 55 1.31 11.34 -8.67
N VAL A 56 0.05 10.96 -8.82
CA VAL A 56 -0.54 9.87 -8.03
C VAL A 56 -0.03 8.51 -8.52
N GLY A 57 0.44 7.66 -7.61
CA GLY A 57 1.08 6.37 -7.91
C GLY A 57 2.60 6.51 -7.90
N PRO A 58 3.28 6.70 -9.03
CA PRO A 58 4.74 6.81 -9.07
C PRO A 58 5.30 7.90 -8.16
N GLY A 59 4.66 9.08 -8.11
CA GLY A 59 5.12 10.20 -7.28
C GLY A 59 5.09 9.93 -5.78
N VAL A 60 4.13 9.13 -5.30
CA VAL A 60 4.11 8.70 -3.89
C VAL A 60 5.33 7.84 -3.59
N ILE A 61 5.71 6.97 -4.52
CA ILE A 61 6.86 6.08 -4.35
C ILE A 61 8.18 6.82 -4.51
N GLU A 62 8.24 7.83 -5.39
CA GLU A 62 9.41 8.72 -5.47
C GLU A 62 9.63 9.52 -4.18
N ALA A 63 8.55 10.05 -3.57
CA ALA A 63 8.64 10.69 -2.26
C ALA A 63 9.08 9.70 -1.18
N PHE A 64 8.52 8.49 -1.17
CA PHE A 64 8.96 7.44 -0.25
C PHE A 64 10.45 7.14 -0.37
N TYR A 65 10.98 6.97 -1.59
CA TYR A 65 12.42 6.70 -1.79
C TYR A 65 13.29 7.89 -1.38
N ALA A 66 12.87 9.12 -1.62
CA ALA A 66 13.59 10.29 -1.14
C ALA A 66 13.72 10.32 0.40
N GLY A 67 12.72 9.77 1.11
CA GLY A 67 12.80 9.56 2.56
C GLY A 67 13.67 8.35 2.93
N LEU A 68 13.53 7.25 2.19
CA LEU A 68 14.30 6.02 2.44
C LEU A 68 15.81 6.23 2.25
N ASP A 69 16.23 7.09 1.33
CA ASP A 69 17.63 7.46 1.10
C ASP A 69 18.28 8.15 2.33
N ARG A 70 17.48 8.56 3.32
CA ARG A 70 17.93 9.10 4.62
C ARG A 70 18.03 8.04 5.72
N VAL A 71 17.71 6.79 5.37
CA VAL A 71 17.70 5.65 6.30
C VAL A 71 18.72 4.64 5.80
N GLU A 72 19.66 4.26 6.66
CA GLU A 72 20.62 3.22 6.33
C GLU A 72 19.89 1.86 6.17
N PRO A 73 20.00 1.21 5.01
CA PRO A 73 19.36 -0.09 4.80
C PRO A 73 19.87 -1.12 5.82
N GLY A 74 18.95 -1.74 6.53
CA GLY A 74 19.29 -2.75 7.55
C GLY A 74 19.53 -2.21 8.96
N ALA A 75 19.59 -0.89 9.17
CA ALA A 75 19.70 -0.29 10.51
C ALA A 75 18.48 -0.59 11.40
N PHE A 76 17.33 -0.90 10.79
CA PHE A 76 16.08 -1.14 11.50
C PHE A 76 15.47 -2.48 11.09
N PRO A 77 14.94 -3.28 12.05
CA PRO A 77 14.27 -4.55 11.75
C PRO A 77 12.95 -4.35 10.99
N TYR A 78 12.33 -3.20 11.16
CA TYR A 78 11.04 -2.84 10.56
C TYR A 78 11.09 -1.51 9.84
N LEU A 79 10.33 -1.39 8.76
CA LEU A 79 10.10 -0.17 7.99
C LEU A 79 8.59 0.07 7.86
N CYS A 80 8.18 1.34 7.91
CA CYS A 80 6.79 1.72 7.66
C CYS A 80 6.73 2.80 6.59
N LYS A 81 5.93 2.58 5.54
CA LYS A 81 5.46 3.64 4.65
C LYS A 81 4.13 4.15 5.19
N LEU A 82 4.08 5.42 5.57
CA LEU A 82 2.92 6.05 6.20
C LEU A 82 2.48 7.30 5.44
N ASP A 83 1.19 7.41 5.11
CA ASP A 83 0.60 8.64 4.57
C ASP A 83 0.25 9.62 5.71
N LEU A 84 0.36 10.93 5.45
CA LEU A 84 0.13 11.98 6.46
C LEU A 84 -1.34 12.44 6.57
N ASP A 85 -2.29 11.56 6.23
CA ASP A 85 -3.73 11.79 6.35
C ASP A 85 -4.44 10.67 7.13
N LEU A 86 -3.73 10.08 8.08
CA LEU A 86 -4.20 8.99 8.93
C LEU A 86 -4.21 9.42 10.39
N ASP A 87 -5.14 8.87 11.18
CA ASP A 87 -5.16 8.96 12.63
C ASP A 87 -5.08 7.54 13.19
N LEU A 88 -3.91 7.19 13.76
CA LEU A 88 -3.59 5.85 14.20
C LEU A 88 -4.04 5.62 15.66
N PRO A 89 -4.56 4.44 16.02
CA PRO A 89 -4.79 4.10 17.41
C PRO A 89 -3.46 4.00 18.18
N PRO A 90 -3.45 4.22 19.51
CA PRO A 90 -2.22 4.36 20.30
C PRO A 90 -1.29 3.15 20.30
N ARG A 91 -1.80 1.93 20.08
CA ARG A 91 -1.01 0.69 20.07
C ARG A 91 -0.74 0.16 18.65
N TYR A 92 -0.89 0.99 17.63
CA TYR A 92 -0.84 0.55 16.23
C TYR A 92 0.47 -0.18 15.89
N PHE A 93 1.60 0.44 16.09
CA PHE A 93 2.91 -0.15 15.74
C PHE A 93 3.26 -1.32 16.66
N GLU A 94 3.00 -1.20 17.95
CA GLU A 94 3.24 -2.27 18.93
C GLU A 94 2.48 -3.53 18.56
N THR A 95 1.17 -3.43 18.28
CA THR A 95 0.33 -4.57 17.91
C THR A 95 0.74 -5.19 16.57
N LEU A 96 1.20 -4.39 15.59
CA LEU A 96 1.73 -4.95 14.34
C LEU A 96 3.00 -5.76 14.60
N ILE A 97 3.92 -5.25 15.43
CA ILE A 97 5.17 -5.95 15.77
C ILE A 97 4.88 -7.23 16.56
N GLU A 98 4.02 -7.18 17.57
CA GLU A 98 3.59 -8.37 18.33
C GLU A 98 3.11 -9.49 17.40
N ARG A 99 2.28 -9.17 16.40
CA ARG A 99 1.78 -10.12 15.41
C ARG A 99 2.87 -10.64 14.47
N MET A 100 3.79 -9.77 14.06
CA MET A 100 4.93 -10.18 13.23
C MET A 100 5.92 -11.06 13.97
N GLU A 101 6.14 -10.82 15.26
CA GLU A 101 7.00 -11.68 16.09
C GLU A 101 6.35 -13.05 16.37
N ALA A 102 5.01 -13.09 16.50
CA ALA A 102 4.27 -14.34 16.64
C ALA A 102 4.27 -15.21 15.37
N GLU A 103 4.38 -14.58 14.18
CA GLU A 103 4.49 -15.30 12.89
C GLU A 103 5.63 -14.69 12.04
N PRO A 104 6.83 -15.29 12.09
CA PRO A 104 8.02 -14.77 11.41
C PRO A 104 7.89 -14.64 9.88
N ARG A 105 6.97 -15.36 9.26
CA ARG A 105 6.70 -15.28 7.83
C ARG A 105 5.91 -14.03 7.42
N ILE A 106 5.36 -13.26 8.36
CA ILE A 106 4.70 -12.01 8.02
C ILE A 106 5.76 -11.00 7.56
N GLY A 107 5.81 -10.76 6.25
CA GLY A 107 6.74 -9.83 5.63
C GLY A 107 6.19 -8.43 5.52
N THR A 108 4.88 -8.29 5.28
CA THR A 108 4.20 -6.99 5.26
C THR A 108 2.80 -7.08 5.84
N CYS A 109 2.43 -6.08 6.62
CA CYS A 109 1.12 -6.03 7.26
C CYS A 109 0.59 -4.60 7.41
N SER A 110 -0.68 -4.49 7.83
CA SER A 110 -1.32 -3.22 8.18
C SER A 110 -2.60 -3.45 8.99
N GLY A 111 -3.14 -2.39 9.53
CA GLY A 111 -4.52 -2.34 9.96
C GLY A 111 -5.51 -2.06 8.82
N LYS A 112 -6.76 -1.69 9.17
CA LYS A 112 -7.83 -1.36 8.24
C LYS A 112 -8.18 0.13 8.28
N PRO A 113 -8.44 0.74 7.10
CA PRO A 113 -8.92 2.11 7.02
C PRO A 113 -10.40 2.22 7.33
N TYR A 114 -10.72 3.19 8.17
CA TYR A 114 -12.06 3.63 8.48
C TYR A 114 -12.21 5.11 8.13
N ILE A 115 -13.37 5.52 7.66
CA ILE A 115 -13.69 6.92 7.38
C ILE A 115 -14.84 7.39 8.25
N ARG A 116 -14.78 8.64 8.70
CA ARG A 116 -15.87 9.23 9.49
C ARG A 116 -17.00 9.72 8.59
N ARG A 117 -18.20 9.20 8.82
CA ARG A 117 -19.45 9.62 8.16
C ARG A 117 -20.51 9.87 9.23
N GLY A 118 -21.04 11.10 9.27
CA GLY A 118 -22.08 11.46 10.25
C GLY A 118 -21.67 11.17 11.71
N GLY A 119 -20.39 11.36 12.06
CA GLY A 119 -19.87 11.10 13.42
C GLY A 119 -19.43 9.65 13.67
N THR A 120 -19.84 8.68 12.87
CA THR A 120 -19.50 7.25 13.02
C THR A 120 -18.36 6.84 12.11
N LEU A 121 -17.46 5.97 12.59
CA LEU A 121 -16.41 5.35 11.78
C LEU A 121 -17.00 4.19 10.97
N VAL A 122 -16.81 4.23 9.67
CA VAL A 122 -17.29 3.24 8.71
C VAL A 122 -16.09 2.64 7.95
N SER A 123 -16.00 1.32 7.90
CA SER A 123 -14.92 0.62 7.19
C SER A 123 -14.90 0.95 5.70
N GLU A 124 -13.72 1.23 5.15
CA GLU A 124 -13.52 1.36 3.69
C GLU A 124 -13.42 0.00 2.96
N ARG A 125 -13.77 -1.09 3.63
CA ARG A 125 -13.89 -2.47 3.11
C ARG A 125 -12.67 -2.93 2.30
N ARG A 126 -11.62 -3.32 3.00
CA ARG A 126 -10.42 -3.95 2.40
C ARG A 126 -10.36 -5.43 2.78
N GLY A 127 -9.98 -6.27 1.82
CA GLY A 127 -9.72 -7.68 2.10
C GLY A 127 -8.53 -7.86 3.04
N ASP A 128 -8.47 -8.99 3.72
CA ASP A 128 -7.42 -9.29 4.71
C ASP A 128 -6.13 -9.76 4.03
N GLU A 129 -6.24 -10.13 2.77
CA GLU A 129 -5.18 -10.75 2.00
C GLU A 129 -4.09 -9.81 1.49
N MET A 130 -4.10 -8.53 1.87
CA MET A 130 -3.07 -7.56 1.48
C MET A 130 -2.89 -6.49 2.54
N SER A 131 -1.67 -6.00 2.74
CA SER A 131 -1.42 -4.77 3.48
C SER A 131 -1.87 -3.55 2.67
N VAL A 132 -2.47 -2.55 3.32
CA VAL A 132 -3.02 -1.38 2.65
C VAL A 132 -1.94 -0.34 2.34
N GLY A 133 -2.00 0.27 1.15
CA GLY A 133 -0.96 1.16 0.62
C GLY A 133 -0.65 2.40 1.45
N MET A 134 -1.63 2.91 2.24
CA MET A 134 -1.48 4.13 3.03
C MET A 134 -0.67 3.94 4.33
N THR A 135 -0.57 2.71 4.84
CA THR A 135 0.25 2.37 6.00
C THR A 135 0.80 0.95 5.86
N LYS A 136 1.86 0.79 5.07
CA LYS A 136 2.50 -0.50 4.88
C LYS A 136 3.63 -0.68 5.87
N PHE A 137 3.49 -1.68 6.73
CA PHE A 137 4.50 -2.06 7.69
C PHE A 137 5.24 -3.31 7.22
N TYR A 138 6.56 -3.27 7.21
CA TYR A 138 7.42 -4.30 6.64
C TYR A 138 8.42 -4.83 7.65
N ARG A 139 8.67 -6.14 7.59
CA ARG A 139 9.94 -6.69 8.02
C ARG A 139 11.01 -6.27 7.00
N SER A 140 12.10 -5.64 7.44
CA SER A 140 13.13 -5.08 6.54
C SER A 140 13.75 -6.13 5.62
N ALA A 141 13.88 -7.39 6.08
CA ALA A 141 14.31 -8.49 5.24
C ALA A 141 13.37 -8.72 4.04
N CYS A 142 12.06 -8.75 4.28
CA CYS A 142 11.06 -8.86 3.20
C CYS A 142 11.16 -7.70 2.21
N PHE A 143 11.24 -6.46 2.71
CA PHE A 143 11.32 -5.28 1.85
C PHE A 143 12.54 -5.30 0.94
N ARG A 144 13.71 -5.74 1.45
CA ARG A 144 14.92 -5.94 0.63
C ARG A 144 14.72 -7.04 -0.40
N GLN A 145 14.20 -8.21 0.01
CA GLN A 145 14.03 -9.36 -0.88
C GLN A 145 13.05 -9.11 -2.03
N ILE A 146 12.00 -8.33 -1.81
CA ILE A 146 11.08 -7.95 -2.90
C ILE A 146 11.68 -6.88 -3.83
N GLY A 147 12.83 -6.30 -3.50
CA GLY A 147 13.46 -5.20 -4.25
C GLY A 147 12.76 -3.85 -4.03
N GLY A 148 12.01 -3.70 -2.94
CA GLY A 148 11.24 -2.49 -2.63
C GLY A 148 9.98 -2.31 -3.48
N PHE A 149 9.49 -1.07 -3.57
CA PHE A 149 8.32 -0.72 -4.35
C PHE A 149 8.65 -0.40 -5.80
N VAL A 150 7.82 -0.89 -6.72
CA VAL A 150 7.89 -0.47 -8.13
C VAL A 150 7.34 0.97 -8.28
N ARG A 151 8.02 1.80 -9.09
CA ARG A 151 7.59 3.19 -9.37
C ARG A 151 6.47 3.21 -10.42
N ALA A 152 5.38 2.52 -10.12
CA ALA A 152 4.25 2.36 -11.03
C ALA A 152 2.92 2.34 -10.28
N VAL A 153 1.82 2.38 -11.02
CA VAL A 153 0.48 2.12 -10.46
C VAL A 153 0.40 0.67 -9.99
N MET A 154 -0.39 0.37 -8.98
CA MET A 154 -0.52 -0.96 -8.34
C MET A 154 0.73 -1.43 -7.58
N TRP A 155 1.66 -0.54 -7.26
CA TRP A 155 2.83 -0.86 -6.45
C TRP A 155 2.45 -1.57 -5.14
N ASP A 156 1.34 -1.18 -4.53
CA ASP A 156 0.80 -1.69 -3.26
C ASP A 156 0.13 -3.07 -3.35
N ALA A 157 -0.08 -3.56 -4.56
CA ALA A 157 -0.51 -4.94 -4.81
C ALA A 157 0.64 -5.80 -5.32
N ILE A 158 1.49 -5.25 -6.18
CA ILE A 158 2.65 -5.93 -6.76
C ILE A 158 3.59 -6.40 -5.65
N ASP A 159 3.88 -5.56 -4.68
CA ASP A 159 4.72 -5.89 -3.53
C ASP A 159 4.18 -7.05 -2.69
N CYS A 160 2.86 -7.07 -2.40
CA CYS A 160 2.22 -8.17 -1.68
C CYS A 160 2.30 -9.49 -2.47
N HIS A 161 2.12 -9.44 -3.79
CA HIS A 161 2.27 -10.63 -4.63
C HIS A 161 3.71 -11.11 -4.68
N LYS A 162 4.68 -10.18 -4.78
CA LYS A 162 6.10 -10.51 -4.76
C LYS A 162 6.53 -11.11 -3.41
N ALA A 163 6.06 -10.55 -2.32
CA ALA A 163 6.28 -11.11 -0.99
C ALA A 163 5.79 -12.57 -0.91
N ARG A 164 4.55 -12.84 -1.34
CA ARG A 164 4.02 -14.23 -1.37
C ARG A 164 4.78 -15.15 -2.31
N GLN A 165 5.22 -14.64 -3.46
CA GLN A 165 6.04 -15.42 -4.38
C GLN A 165 7.32 -15.94 -3.70
N LEU A 166 7.88 -15.18 -2.77
CA LEU A 166 9.08 -15.52 -2.00
C LEU A 166 8.80 -16.29 -0.71
N GLY A 167 7.55 -16.60 -0.39
CA GLY A 167 7.14 -17.36 0.80
C GLY A 167 6.75 -16.50 2.01
N TRP A 168 6.82 -15.18 1.89
CA TRP A 168 6.32 -14.25 2.91
C TRP A 168 4.78 -14.21 2.93
N ILE A 169 4.23 -13.76 4.05
CA ILE A 169 2.81 -13.48 4.23
C ILE A 169 2.59 -11.95 4.11
N ALA A 170 1.53 -11.57 3.38
CA ALA A 170 1.05 -10.20 3.31
C ALA A 170 -0.39 -10.15 3.84
N VAL A 171 -0.66 -9.38 4.88
CA VAL A 171 -1.94 -9.44 5.59
C VAL A 171 -2.37 -8.09 6.14
N SER A 172 -3.66 -7.90 6.37
CA SER A 172 -4.18 -6.79 7.18
C SER A 172 -5.31 -7.28 8.07
N TRP A 173 -5.46 -6.66 9.24
CA TRP A 173 -6.43 -7.08 10.25
C TRP A 173 -7.42 -5.99 10.58
N ASP A 174 -8.69 -6.38 10.70
CA ASP A 174 -9.74 -5.58 11.31
C ASP A 174 -9.72 -5.85 12.82
N HIS A 175 -9.08 -4.95 13.57
CA HIS A 175 -8.91 -5.05 15.01
C HIS A 175 -8.90 -3.65 15.65
N PRO A 176 -9.49 -3.43 16.82
CA PRO A 176 -9.57 -2.10 17.42
C PRO A 176 -8.25 -1.35 17.53
N ASP A 177 -7.15 -2.03 17.91
CA ASP A 177 -5.82 -1.44 18.03
C ASP A 177 -5.13 -1.23 16.66
N LEU A 178 -5.75 -1.66 15.55
CA LEU A 178 -5.20 -1.55 14.20
C LEU A 178 -6.13 -0.78 13.25
N ASN A 179 -7.38 -0.49 13.65
CA ASN A 179 -8.30 0.28 12.83
C ASN A 179 -7.95 1.76 12.94
N PHE A 180 -7.57 2.37 11.84
CA PHE A 180 -7.18 3.78 11.79
C PHE A 180 -8.20 4.62 11.01
N GLU A 181 -8.36 5.88 11.41
CA GLU A 181 -9.21 6.83 10.68
C GLU A 181 -8.43 7.40 9.49
N HIS A 182 -8.99 7.26 8.30
CA HIS A 182 -8.52 7.92 7.09
C HIS A 182 -9.18 9.30 7.01
N LEU A 183 -8.38 10.36 7.14
CA LEU A 183 -8.85 11.74 7.30
C LEU A 183 -9.38 12.36 6.01
N ARG A 184 -9.12 11.71 4.87
CA ARG A 184 -9.63 12.09 3.55
C ARG A 184 -10.20 10.86 2.85
N PRO A 185 -11.35 10.97 2.16
CA PRO A 185 -11.92 9.83 1.43
C PRO A 185 -10.92 9.28 0.40
N MET A 186 -10.85 7.95 0.30
CA MET A 186 -10.01 7.27 -0.68
C MET A 186 -10.34 7.74 -2.10
N GLY A 187 -9.29 8.06 -2.87
CA GLY A 187 -9.44 8.56 -4.23
C GLY A 187 -9.80 10.06 -4.34
N SER A 188 -9.95 10.78 -3.22
CA SER A 188 -10.20 12.24 -3.22
C SER A 188 -9.05 13.05 -3.84
N SER A 189 -7.90 12.45 -4.04
CA SER A 189 -6.75 13.05 -4.73
C SER A 189 -6.87 13.07 -6.25
N GLN A 190 -7.98 12.56 -6.82
CA GLN A 190 -8.24 12.50 -8.25
C GLN A 190 -9.13 13.65 -8.70
N SER A 191 -8.96 14.09 -9.97
CA SER A 191 -9.85 15.06 -10.61
C SER A 191 -11.29 14.52 -10.76
N SER A 192 -11.45 13.20 -10.85
CA SER A 192 -12.74 12.53 -10.85
C SER A 192 -12.61 11.06 -10.47
N ILE A 193 -13.71 10.46 -10.01
CA ILE A 193 -13.80 9.03 -9.72
C ILE A 193 -13.49 8.17 -10.97
N TYR A 194 -13.87 8.65 -12.14
CA TYR A 194 -13.62 7.97 -13.42
C TYR A 194 -12.14 7.97 -13.79
N ALA A 195 -11.42 9.07 -13.53
CA ALA A 195 -9.96 9.13 -13.70
C ALA A 195 -9.26 8.08 -12.81
N GLY A 196 -9.69 7.95 -11.56
CA GLY A 196 -9.22 6.92 -10.65
C GLY A 196 -9.51 5.50 -11.17
N ARG A 197 -10.71 5.25 -11.69
CA ARG A 197 -11.10 3.95 -12.26
C ARG A 197 -10.29 3.61 -13.53
N ARG A 198 -10.10 4.56 -14.46
CA ARG A 198 -9.23 4.36 -15.63
C ARG A 198 -7.80 4.03 -15.24
N ARG A 199 -7.25 4.78 -14.26
CA ARG A 199 -5.91 4.50 -13.75
C ARG A 199 -5.81 3.10 -13.11
N HIS A 200 -6.85 2.67 -12.39
CA HIS A 200 -6.90 1.31 -11.84
C HIS A 200 -6.89 0.27 -12.97
N GLY A 201 -7.66 0.47 -14.04
CA GLY A 201 -7.65 -0.40 -15.23
C GLY A 201 -6.27 -0.46 -15.89
N PHE A 202 -5.62 0.70 -16.09
CA PHE A 202 -4.23 0.77 -16.55
C PHE A 202 -3.29 -0.03 -15.65
N GLY A 203 -3.42 0.12 -14.33
CA GLY A 203 -2.59 -0.59 -13.36
C GLY A 203 -2.79 -2.11 -13.40
N GLN A 204 -4.03 -2.59 -13.61
CA GLN A 204 -4.32 -4.02 -13.82
C GLN A 204 -3.65 -4.55 -15.09
N TYR A 205 -3.62 -3.75 -16.17
CA TYR A 205 -2.87 -4.10 -17.38
C TYR A 205 -1.36 -4.15 -17.12
N TYR A 206 -0.82 -3.11 -16.47
CA TYR A 206 0.60 -3.03 -16.11
C TYR A 206 1.04 -4.23 -15.25
N MET A 207 0.30 -4.56 -14.22
CA MET A 207 0.55 -5.72 -13.35
C MET A 207 0.46 -7.06 -14.09
N GLY A 208 -0.11 -7.08 -15.30
CA GLY A 208 -0.27 -8.27 -16.11
C GLY A 208 -1.41 -9.17 -15.66
N SER A 209 -2.44 -8.61 -15.02
CA SER A 209 -3.60 -9.36 -14.51
C SER A 209 -4.22 -10.28 -15.57
N ASP A 210 -4.73 -11.42 -15.10
CA ASP A 210 -5.49 -12.36 -15.93
C ASP A 210 -6.74 -11.69 -16.50
N PRO A 211 -6.99 -11.77 -17.83
CA PRO A 211 -8.10 -11.07 -18.46
C PRO A 211 -9.48 -11.46 -17.92
N LEU A 212 -9.69 -12.74 -17.57
CA LEU A 212 -10.96 -13.20 -17.01
C LEU A 212 -11.18 -12.67 -15.60
N TYR A 213 -10.13 -12.68 -14.77
CA TYR A 213 -10.18 -12.07 -13.44
C TYR A 213 -10.45 -10.57 -13.51
N PHE A 214 -9.81 -9.89 -14.46
CA PHE A 214 -10.04 -8.45 -14.68
C PHE A 214 -11.47 -8.18 -15.13
N ALA A 215 -12.02 -8.97 -16.07
CA ALA A 215 -13.41 -8.85 -16.51
C ALA A 215 -14.38 -9.04 -15.34
N ALA A 216 -14.19 -10.09 -14.53
CA ALA A 216 -14.98 -10.31 -13.32
C ALA A 216 -14.86 -9.14 -12.33
N THR A 217 -13.68 -8.56 -12.17
CA THR A 217 -13.47 -7.37 -11.35
C THR A 217 -14.22 -6.15 -11.89
N CYS A 218 -14.27 -5.94 -13.20
CA CYS A 218 -15.04 -4.86 -13.83
C CYS A 218 -16.55 -5.04 -13.58
N VAL A 219 -17.07 -6.25 -13.71
CA VAL A 219 -18.48 -6.58 -13.40
C VAL A 219 -18.78 -6.28 -11.94
N PHE A 220 -17.97 -6.80 -11.01
CA PHE A 220 -18.15 -6.57 -9.58
C PHE A 220 -18.13 -5.06 -9.22
N ARG A 221 -17.19 -4.31 -9.80
CA ARG A 221 -17.11 -2.85 -9.61
C ARG A 221 -18.24 -2.09 -10.31
N GLY A 222 -18.88 -2.68 -11.29
CA GLY A 222 -20.10 -2.17 -11.89
C GLY A 222 -21.34 -2.28 -11.00
N LEU A 223 -21.31 -3.13 -9.98
CA LEU A 223 -22.36 -3.26 -8.97
C LEU A 223 -22.25 -2.23 -7.83
N GLU A 224 -21.14 -1.47 -7.77
CA GLU A 224 -20.89 -0.42 -6.78
C GLU A 224 -20.96 0.98 -7.45
N PRO A 225 -21.35 2.04 -6.73
CA PRO A 225 -21.29 3.41 -7.27
C PRO A 225 -19.89 3.81 -7.77
N PRO A 226 -19.79 4.50 -8.91
CA PRO A 226 -20.83 4.89 -9.87
C PRO A 226 -21.16 3.70 -10.79
N TYR A 227 -22.27 3.01 -10.49
CA TYR A 227 -22.73 1.77 -11.13
C TYR A 227 -22.33 1.71 -12.60
N LEU A 228 -22.19 0.52 -13.19
CA LEU A 228 -21.75 0.26 -14.57
C LEU A 228 -20.59 1.12 -15.08
N LEU A 229 -20.70 2.44 -14.96
CA LEU A 229 -19.71 3.42 -15.46
C LEU A 229 -18.33 3.24 -14.80
N GLY A 230 -18.28 2.81 -13.54
CA GLY A 230 -17.04 2.51 -12.84
C GLY A 230 -16.28 1.34 -13.46
N GLY A 231 -16.98 0.27 -13.79
CA GLY A 231 -16.43 -0.91 -14.50
C GLY A 231 -16.00 -0.57 -15.93
N LEU A 232 -16.84 0.19 -16.66
CA LEU A 232 -16.51 0.65 -18.01
C LEU A 232 -15.27 1.56 -18.05
N ALA A 233 -15.14 2.48 -17.11
CA ALA A 233 -13.95 3.31 -16.99
C ALA A 233 -12.67 2.49 -16.70
N MET A 234 -12.77 1.43 -15.86
CA MET A 234 -11.66 0.50 -15.67
C MET A 234 -11.31 -0.23 -16.96
N MET A 235 -12.32 -0.74 -17.69
CA MET A 235 -12.12 -1.42 -18.96
C MET A 235 -11.46 -0.49 -19.98
N GLN A 236 -11.90 0.76 -20.07
CA GLN A 236 -11.30 1.78 -20.93
C GLN A 236 -9.81 1.98 -20.61
N GLY A 237 -9.44 2.06 -19.33
CA GLY A 237 -8.04 2.18 -18.92
C GLY A 237 -7.17 0.98 -19.29
N TYR A 238 -7.70 -0.23 -19.13
CA TYR A 238 -7.01 -1.47 -19.48
C TYR A 238 -6.85 -1.63 -21.02
N LEU A 239 -7.94 -1.47 -21.77
CA LEU A 239 -7.92 -1.60 -23.23
C LEU A 239 -7.10 -0.49 -23.89
N GLY A 240 -7.19 0.75 -23.38
CA GLY A 240 -6.35 1.85 -23.84
C GLY A 240 -4.87 1.60 -23.68
N ALA A 241 -4.46 1.00 -22.55
CA ALA A 241 -3.08 0.58 -22.32
C ALA A 241 -2.66 -0.55 -23.28
N TRP A 242 -3.54 -1.54 -23.47
CA TRP A 242 -3.28 -2.66 -24.38
C TRP A 242 -3.14 -2.22 -25.84
N LEU A 243 -4.11 -1.45 -26.35
CA LEU A 243 -4.11 -0.96 -27.73
C LEU A 243 -2.98 0.04 -28.00
N GLY A 244 -2.61 0.83 -26.98
CA GLY A 244 -1.48 1.77 -27.04
C GLY A 244 -0.10 1.12 -26.88
N GLY A 245 -0.03 -0.21 -26.73
CA GLY A 245 1.24 -0.92 -26.56
C GLY A 245 2.00 -0.56 -25.28
N ALA A 246 1.30 -0.14 -24.21
CA ALA A 246 1.94 0.24 -22.96
C ALA A 246 2.76 -0.92 -22.37
N ALA A 247 3.89 -0.61 -21.75
CA ALA A 247 4.73 -1.61 -21.10
C ALA A 247 3.96 -2.32 -19.95
N ARG A 248 4.23 -3.61 -19.77
CA ARG A 248 3.81 -4.40 -18.61
C ARG A 248 4.95 -4.52 -17.61
N HIS A 249 4.64 -5.03 -16.44
CA HIS A 249 5.64 -5.36 -15.43
C HIS A 249 6.67 -6.32 -16.02
N PRO A 250 7.98 -6.02 -15.90
CA PRO A 250 9.03 -6.76 -16.61
C PRO A 250 9.28 -8.16 -16.06
N ASP A 251 8.93 -8.43 -14.78
CA ASP A 251 9.11 -9.73 -14.13
C ASP A 251 8.01 -10.70 -14.62
N ALA A 252 8.37 -11.52 -15.62
CA ALA A 252 7.44 -12.48 -16.23
C ALA A 252 7.00 -13.57 -15.24
N ASP A 253 7.87 -13.98 -14.33
CA ASP A 253 7.57 -15.01 -13.32
C ASP A 253 6.57 -14.48 -12.27
N LEU A 254 6.71 -13.22 -11.86
CA LEU A 254 5.73 -12.58 -11.01
C LEU A 254 4.38 -12.45 -11.71
N VAL A 255 4.36 -12.05 -12.98
CA VAL A 255 3.12 -11.97 -13.78
C VAL A 255 2.45 -13.34 -13.88
N ALA A 256 3.21 -14.41 -14.13
CA ALA A 256 2.68 -15.77 -14.16
C ALA A 256 2.12 -16.20 -12.81
N PHE A 257 2.81 -15.88 -11.71
CA PHE A 257 2.36 -16.14 -10.34
C PHE A 257 1.04 -15.40 -10.03
N ILE A 258 0.95 -14.10 -10.36
CA ILE A 258 -0.26 -13.29 -10.17
C ILE A 258 -1.45 -13.91 -10.93
N ARG A 259 -1.26 -14.31 -12.19
CA ARG A 259 -2.31 -14.95 -12.99
C ARG A 259 -2.75 -16.29 -12.42
N ALA A 260 -1.83 -17.11 -11.96
CA ALA A 260 -2.15 -18.39 -11.32
C ALA A 260 -3.01 -18.17 -10.05
N TYR A 261 -2.62 -17.23 -9.19
CA TYR A 261 -3.42 -16.80 -8.05
C TYR A 261 -4.81 -16.32 -8.46
N GLN A 262 -4.89 -15.42 -9.44
CA GLN A 262 -6.16 -14.82 -9.89
C GLN A 262 -7.12 -15.86 -10.45
N ARG A 263 -6.63 -16.80 -11.27
CA ARG A 263 -7.44 -17.95 -11.77
C ARG A 263 -7.92 -18.85 -10.65
N ARG A 264 -7.08 -19.09 -9.65
CA ARG A 264 -7.47 -19.86 -8.46
C ARG A 264 -8.52 -19.10 -7.66
N ALA A 265 -8.34 -17.80 -7.45
CA ALA A 265 -9.28 -16.93 -6.74
C ALA A 265 -10.67 -16.87 -7.40
N LEU A 266 -10.76 -16.93 -8.73
CA LEU A 266 -12.05 -17.04 -9.44
C LEU A 266 -12.82 -18.32 -9.10
N ARG A 267 -12.11 -19.41 -8.79
CA ARG A 267 -12.72 -20.73 -8.54
C ARG A 267 -13.12 -20.93 -7.07
N ILE A 268 -12.28 -20.48 -6.14
CA ILE A 268 -12.45 -20.81 -4.71
C ILE A 268 -12.54 -19.58 -3.80
N GLY A 269 -12.51 -18.37 -4.36
CA GLY A 269 -12.45 -17.11 -3.62
C GLY A 269 -11.03 -16.71 -3.22
N ARG A 270 -10.84 -15.39 -2.98
CA ARG A 270 -9.50 -14.80 -2.75
C ARG A 270 -8.84 -15.33 -1.48
N ALA A 271 -9.57 -15.35 -0.37
CA ALA A 271 -9.01 -15.76 0.92
C ALA A 271 -8.48 -17.21 0.89
N ARG A 272 -9.26 -18.14 0.32
CA ARG A 272 -8.82 -19.54 0.17
C ARG A 272 -7.63 -19.68 -0.78
N ALA A 273 -7.64 -18.95 -1.90
CA ALA A 273 -6.54 -18.99 -2.86
C ALA A 273 -5.23 -18.47 -2.24
N VAL A 274 -5.30 -17.42 -1.41
CA VAL A 274 -4.14 -16.90 -0.67
C VAL A 274 -3.65 -17.93 0.35
N ALA A 275 -4.54 -18.50 1.16
CA ALA A 275 -4.17 -19.50 2.17
C ALA A 275 -3.46 -20.72 1.55
N GLU A 276 -3.97 -21.23 0.41
CA GLU A 276 -3.31 -22.33 -0.32
C GLU A 276 -1.92 -21.96 -0.84
N ILE A 277 -1.75 -20.74 -1.36
CA ILE A 277 -0.44 -20.26 -1.84
C ILE A 277 0.53 -20.12 -0.67
N GLU A 278 0.12 -19.49 0.42
CA GLU A 278 0.97 -19.25 1.58
C GLU A 278 1.37 -20.58 2.26
N ALA A 279 0.48 -21.58 2.29
CA ALA A 279 0.81 -22.93 2.74
C ALA A 279 1.80 -23.62 1.78
N GLY A 280 1.55 -23.59 0.48
CA GLY A 280 2.42 -24.21 -0.53
C GLY A 280 3.79 -23.53 -0.65
N ARG A 281 3.93 -22.27 -0.24
CA ARG A 281 5.18 -21.52 -0.25
C ARG A 281 5.94 -21.52 1.08
N ALA A 282 5.40 -22.13 2.12
CA ALA A 282 6.07 -22.22 3.43
C ALA A 282 7.45 -22.88 3.34
N ALA A 283 7.59 -23.91 2.53
CA ALA A 283 8.84 -24.66 2.38
C ALA A 283 9.99 -23.88 1.70
N ILE A 284 9.68 -22.83 0.95
CA ILE A 284 10.68 -21.99 0.26
C ILE A 284 10.98 -20.68 1.00
N PHE A 285 10.31 -20.46 2.13
CA PHE A 285 10.54 -19.29 2.96
C PHE A 285 11.95 -19.29 3.53
N ASP A 286 12.68 -18.22 3.28
CA ASP A 286 14.03 -18.02 3.77
C ASP A 286 14.22 -16.52 4.06
N PRO A 287 14.20 -16.11 5.35
CA PRO A 287 14.34 -14.70 5.73
C PRO A 287 15.73 -14.13 5.43
N ASP A 288 16.74 -14.98 5.32
CA ASP A 288 18.14 -14.60 5.12
C ASP A 288 18.56 -14.67 3.64
N ARG A 289 17.63 -15.00 2.73
CA ARG A 289 17.91 -15.05 1.30
C ARG A 289 18.48 -13.72 0.82
N VAL A 290 19.67 -13.77 0.24
CA VAL A 290 20.30 -12.65 -0.48
C VAL A 290 19.73 -12.65 -1.91
N VAL A 291 19.25 -11.49 -2.37
CA VAL A 291 18.70 -11.26 -3.72
C VAL A 291 19.60 -10.31 -4.49
#